data_148fb14128aa7a6888f39e158bce37ed
#
_entry.id   148fb14128aa7a6888f39e158bce37ed
#
_cell.length_a   1.000
_cell.length_b   1.000
_cell.length_c   1.000
_cell.angle_alpha   90.00
_cell.angle_beta   90.00
_cell.angle_gamma   90.00
#
_symmetry.space_group_name_H-M   'P 1'
#
loop_
_entity.id
_entity.type
_entity.pdbx_description
1 polymer ?
#
loop_
_entity_poly.entity_id
_entity_poly.type
_entity_poly.pdbx_seq_one_letter_code
_entity_poly.pdbx_strand_id
1 'polypeptide(L)'
;ATPKNSNNPDMGMNGKTFGKTIIQVPAPDLISKGYIIPPKVKAVKYPVGHFSSQEEIDKKVILDALKNEKHMDKVLVTAKSTTNIRNLITKTDFQAICHTMKYNVLWITSKFGAIINGKKVNRETFFNLMNKWGNDPEKKFVMFHHSILSEGMNVSGLTAAILMRNLDLITMA
;
A
#
# COMPACT_ATOMS: atom_id res chain seq x y z
N ALA A 1 4.06 -12.80 -12.86
CA ALA A 1 4.43 -13.90 -11.95
C ALA A 1 5.70 -13.52 -11.18
N THR A 2 5.75 -13.82 -9.90
CA THR A 2 6.92 -13.51 -9.06
C THR A 2 8.06 -14.48 -9.41
N PRO A 3 9.23 -13.99 -9.83
CA PRO A 3 10.29 -14.86 -10.40
C PRO A 3 10.94 -15.81 -9.40
N LYS A 4 10.86 -15.52 -8.09
CA LYS A 4 11.48 -16.36 -7.05
C LYS A 4 10.60 -16.36 -5.79
N ASN A 5 10.57 -17.51 -5.10
CA ASN A 5 10.02 -17.63 -3.78
C ASN A 5 11.14 -18.01 -2.81
N SER A 6 11.40 -17.18 -1.79
CA SER A 6 12.46 -17.40 -0.81
C SER A 6 12.25 -18.66 0.03
N ASN A 7 11.00 -19.05 0.25
CA ASN A 7 10.63 -20.20 1.09
C ASN A 7 10.52 -21.52 0.31
N ASN A 8 10.40 -21.44 -1.00
CA ASN A 8 10.33 -22.60 -1.88
C ASN A 8 10.96 -22.27 -3.24
N PRO A 9 12.26 -22.55 -3.43
CA PRO A 9 12.95 -22.23 -4.67
C PRO A 9 12.44 -23.01 -5.90
N ASP A 10 11.63 -24.04 -5.70
CA ASP A 10 10.99 -24.81 -6.77
C ASP A 10 9.62 -24.22 -7.20
N MET A 11 9.12 -23.19 -6.49
CA MET A 11 7.93 -22.43 -6.87
C MET A 11 8.31 -21.11 -7.53
N GLY A 12 7.39 -20.54 -8.25
CA GLY A 12 7.58 -19.31 -9.01
C GLY A 12 8.06 -19.57 -10.43
N MET A 13 8.91 -18.71 -10.97
CA MET A 13 9.43 -18.82 -12.34
C MET A 13 10.74 -19.62 -12.43
N ASN A 14 10.88 -20.67 -11.62
CA ASN A 14 12.03 -21.56 -11.76
C ASN A 14 11.85 -22.54 -12.91
N GLY A 15 12.96 -23.07 -13.41
CA GLY A 15 12.98 -23.95 -14.56
C GLY A 15 12.25 -25.29 -14.38
N LYS A 16 11.98 -25.71 -13.14
CA LYS A 16 11.24 -26.95 -12.85
C LYS A 16 9.74 -26.78 -13.01
N THR A 17 9.19 -25.65 -12.56
CA THR A 17 7.74 -25.42 -12.54
C THR A 17 7.24 -24.74 -13.81
N PHE A 18 7.98 -23.76 -14.33
CA PHE A 18 7.54 -22.93 -15.46
C PHE A 18 8.45 -23.01 -16.69
N GLY A 19 9.51 -23.82 -16.63
CA GLY A 19 10.48 -23.93 -17.71
C GLY A 19 11.50 -22.79 -17.73
N LYS A 20 12.20 -22.64 -18.85
CA LYS A 20 13.21 -21.59 -19.01
C LYS A 20 12.56 -20.23 -19.23
N THR A 21 13.17 -19.20 -18.66
CA THR A 21 12.78 -17.81 -18.99
C THR A 21 12.99 -17.55 -20.47
N ILE A 22 11.94 -17.21 -21.18
CA ILE A 22 11.97 -16.94 -22.63
C ILE A 22 12.37 -15.48 -22.87
N ILE A 23 11.77 -14.56 -22.12
CA ILE A 23 12.03 -13.11 -22.23
C ILE A 23 12.10 -12.53 -20.82
N GLN A 24 13.08 -11.68 -20.59
CA GLN A 24 13.18 -10.85 -19.41
C GLN A 24 13.41 -9.42 -19.87
N VAL A 25 12.52 -8.51 -19.49
CA VAL A 25 12.67 -7.07 -19.75
C VAL A 25 12.99 -6.36 -18.44
N PRO A 26 14.22 -5.87 -18.25
CA PRO A 26 14.60 -5.15 -17.03
C PRO A 26 13.80 -3.85 -16.86
N ALA A 27 13.47 -3.48 -15.62
CA ALA A 27 12.77 -2.22 -15.33
C ALA A 27 13.50 -0.97 -15.89
N PRO A 28 14.84 -0.86 -15.84
CA PRO A 28 15.55 0.26 -16.47
C PRO A 28 15.27 0.44 -17.97
N ASP A 29 15.12 -0.67 -18.71
CA ASP A 29 14.80 -0.61 -20.14
C ASP A 29 13.38 -0.09 -20.39
N LEU A 30 12.43 -0.47 -19.53
CA LEU A 30 11.06 0.02 -19.60
C LEU A 30 10.98 1.51 -19.23
N ILE A 31 11.76 1.94 -18.24
CA ILE A 31 11.88 3.35 -17.84
C ILE A 31 12.49 4.18 -18.98
N SER A 32 13.59 3.73 -19.56
CA SER A 32 14.27 4.45 -20.64
C SER A 32 13.41 4.64 -21.89
N LYS A 33 12.51 3.68 -22.13
CA LYS A 33 11.53 3.72 -23.23
C LYS A 33 10.22 4.45 -22.88
N GLY A 34 10.09 4.96 -21.65
CA GLY A 34 8.90 5.68 -21.21
C GLY A 34 7.67 4.81 -20.91
N TYR A 35 7.81 3.48 -20.85
CA TYR A 35 6.70 2.57 -20.54
C TYR A 35 6.32 2.57 -19.07
N ILE A 36 7.27 2.85 -18.18
CA ILE A 36 7.02 3.02 -16.74
C ILE A 36 7.72 4.28 -16.23
N ILE A 37 7.08 4.94 -15.27
CA ILE A 37 7.64 6.13 -14.62
C ILE A 37 8.55 5.66 -13.46
N PRO A 38 9.80 6.18 -13.35
CA PRO A 38 10.67 5.80 -12.24
C PRO A 38 10.06 6.25 -10.90
N PRO A 39 10.00 5.37 -9.90
CA PRO A 39 9.50 5.74 -8.59
C PRO A 39 10.46 6.74 -7.92
N LYS A 40 9.90 7.77 -7.28
CA LYS A 40 10.64 8.65 -6.39
C LYS A 40 10.59 8.07 -4.97
N VAL A 41 11.71 7.58 -4.47
CA VAL A 41 11.80 6.97 -3.14
C VAL A 41 12.33 7.99 -2.13
N LYS A 42 11.65 8.15 -1.00
CA LYS A 42 12.06 9.00 0.13
C LYS A 42 12.05 8.17 1.41
N ALA A 43 13.21 8.01 2.03
CA ALA A 43 13.31 7.41 3.37
C ALA A 43 13.15 8.51 4.43
N VAL A 44 12.27 8.28 5.40
CA VAL A 44 12.00 9.22 6.49
C VAL A 44 12.32 8.56 7.82
N LYS A 45 13.15 9.22 8.63
CA LYS A 45 13.46 8.81 10.01
C LYS A 45 12.65 9.67 10.97
N TYR A 46 11.95 9.04 11.90
CA TYR A 46 11.22 9.72 12.96
C TYR A 46 11.88 9.45 14.31
N PRO A 47 12.06 10.47 15.15
CA PRO A 47 12.56 10.29 16.51
C PRO A 47 11.50 9.53 17.35
N VAL A 48 11.94 8.46 18.02
CA VAL A 48 11.05 7.56 18.77
C VAL A 48 10.72 8.05 20.18
N GLY A 49 11.43 9.08 20.69
CA GLY A 49 11.48 9.42 22.12
C GLY A 49 10.30 10.19 22.73
N HIS A 50 9.28 10.62 21.95
CA HIS A 50 8.23 11.52 22.45
C HIS A 50 6.79 11.06 22.16
N PHE A 51 6.60 9.81 21.78
CA PHE A 51 5.28 9.27 21.44
C PHE A 51 4.81 8.28 22.49
N SER A 52 3.51 8.32 22.81
CA SER A 52 2.89 7.45 23.81
C SER A 52 2.70 6.00 23.30
N SER A 53 2.68 5.80 21.99
CA SER A 53 2.49 4.48 21.38
C SER A 53 3.01 4.43 19.93
N GLN A 54 3.16 3.21 19.40
CA GLN A 54 3.53 3.00 17.99
C GLN A 54 2.44 3.53 17.04
N GLU A 55 1.19 3.44 17.44
CA GLU A 55 0.06 3.95 16.65
C GLU A 55 0.13 5.47 16.48
N GLU A 56 0.58 6.20 17.50
CA GLU A 56 0.77 7.65 17.40
C GLU A 56 1.94 8.02 16.47
N ILE A 57 3.00 7.23 16.48
CA ILE A 57 4.11 7.39 15.52
C ILE A 57 3.60 7.14 14.10
N ASP A 58 2.95 6.00 13.87
CA ASP A 58 2.44 5.63 12.56
C ASP A 58 1.43 6.67 12.04
N LYS A 59 0.54 7.15 12.92
CA LYS A 59 -0.39 8.25 12.61
C LYS A 59 0.35 9.50 12.15
N LYS A 60 1.33 9.95 12.92
CA LYS A 60 2.09 11.15 12.60
C LYS A 60 2.82 11.02 11.26
N VAL A 61 3.51 9.90 11.03
CA VAL A 61 4.25 9.63 9.78
C VAL A 61 3.33 9.75 8.57
N ILE A 62 2.17 9.10 8.63
CA ILE A 62 1.24 9.08 7.51
C ILE A 62 0.62 10.47 7.31
N LEU A 63 0.14 11.12 8.37
CA LEU A 63 -0.47 12.44 8.27
C LEU A 63 0.51 13.52 7.80
N ASP A 64 1.76 13.47 8.23
CA ASP A 64 2.81 14.38 7.77
C ASP A 64 3.08 14.18 6.26
N ALA A 65 3.10 12.92 5.79
CA ALA A 65 3.23 12.64 4.37
C ALA A 65 2.02 13.19 3.58
N LEU A 66 0.78 12.91 4.03
CA LEU A 66 -0.43 13.39 3.37
C LEU A 66 -0.52 14.93 3.29
N LYS A 67 0.06 15.65 4.27
CA LYS A 67 0.04 17.11 4.34
C LYS A 67 1.15 17.77 3.54
N ASN A 68 2.34 17.20 3.55
CA ASN A 68 3.56 17.90 3.14
C ASN A 68 4.15 17.39 1.83
N GLU A 69 3.76 16.19 1.37
CA GLU A 69 4.26 15.64 0.12
C GLU A 69 3.26 15.89 -1.03
N LYS A 70 3.81 16.04 -2.24
CA LYS A 70 3.00 16.19 -3.46
C LYS A 70 2.45 14.85 -3.94
N HIS A 71 1.36 14.89 -4.67
CA HIS A 71 0.75 13.71 -5.31
C HIS A 71 0.31 12.63 -4.34
N MET A 72 -0.23 13.03 -3.18
CA MET A 72 -0.73 12.11 -2.16
C MET A 72 -2.23 11.87 -2.23
N ASP A 73 -2.87 12.07 -3.39
CA ASP A 73 -4.33 11.98 -3.50
C ASP A 73 -4.86 10.56 -3.35
N LYS A 74 -4.12 9.57 -3.84
CA LYS A 74 -4.50 8.14 -3.80
C LYS A 74 -3.33 7.33 -3.26
N VAL A 75 -3.37 7.07 -1.95
CA VAL A 75 -2.23 6.56 -1.20
C VAL A 75 -2.48 5.13 -0.75
N LEU A 76 -1.52 4.25 -1.04
CA LEU A 76 -1.46 2.89 -0.51
C LEU A 76 -0.53 2.85 0.70
N VAL A 77 -0.99 2.32 1.82
CA VAL A 77 -0.18 2.12 3.03
C VAL A 77 -0.02 0.63 3.32
N THR A 78 1.22 0.15 3.24
CA THR A 78 1.56 -1.21 3.61
C THR A 78 1.95 -1.27 5.08
N ALA A 79 1.08 -1.80 5.93
CA ALA A 79 1.26 -1.83 7.38
C ALA A 79 2.05 -3.07 7.86
N LYS A 80 2.60 -2.98 9.07
CA LYS A 80 3.35 -4.07 9.72
C LYS A 80 2.49 -5.30 10.00
N SER A 81 1.23 -5.08 10.38
CA SER A 81 0.29 -6.17 10.69
C SER A 81 -1.17 -5.71 10.56
N THR A 82 -2.08 -6.68 10.51
CA THR A 82 -3.53 -6.41 10.52
C THR A 82 -3.99 -5.74 11.81
N THR A 83 -3.35 -6.05 12.94
CA THR A 83 -3.62 -5.45 14.24
C THR A 83 -3.17 -3.99 14.29
N ASN A 84 -2.01 -3.65 13.69
CA ASN A 84 -1.57 -2.26 13.58
C ASN A 84 -2.56 -1.40 12.80
N ILE A 85 -3.08 -1.90 11.67
CA ILE A 85 -4.11 -1.18 10.90
C ILE A 85 -5.33 -0.88 11.77
N ARG A 86 -5.87 -1.91 12.43
CA ARG A 86 -7.03 -1.74 13.30
C ARG A 86 -6.74 -0.74 14.40
N ASN A 87 -5.65 -0.90 15.14
CA ASN A 87 -5.30 -0.04 16.26
C ASN A 87 -5.13 1.42 15.82
N LEU A 88 -4.38 1.67 14.76
CA LEU A 88 -4.21 3.01 14.20
C LEU A 88 -5.55 3.69 13.93
N ILE A 89 -6.50 2.97 13.32
CA ILE A 89 -7.78 3.55 12.89
C ILE A 89 -8.76 3.67 14.06
N THR A 90 -8.77 2.70 15.01
CA THR A 90 -9.78 2.66 16.08
C THR A 90 -9.33 3.22 17.41
N LYS A 91 -8.04 3.33 17.67
CA LYS A 91 -7.49 3.84 18.95
C LYS A 91 -6.91 5.26 18.85
N THR A 92 -6.86 5.82 17.64
CA THR A 92 -6.41 7.19 17.43
C THR A 92 -7.49 7.99 16.68
N ASP A 93 -7.31 9.29 16.57
CA ASP A 93 -8.18 10.19 15.79
C ASP A 93 -7.81 10.25 14.30
N PHE A 94 -6.99 9.30 13.81
CA PHE A 94 -6.49 9.25 12.43
C PHE A 94 -7.62 9.39 11.39
N GLN A 95 -8.68 8.61 11.54
CA GLN A 95 -9.81 8.62 10.59
C GLN A 95 -10.52 9.98 10.58
N ALA A 96 -10.72 10.60 11.75
CA ALA A 96 -11.35 11.91 11.85
C ALA A 96 -10.50 13.00 11.17
N ILE A 97 -9.18 12.98 11.39
CA ILE A 97 -8.26 13.92 10.73
C ILE A 97 -8.26 13.72 9.22
N CYS A 98 -8.18 12.48 8.74
CA CYS A 98 -8.28 12.18 7.31
C CYS A 98 -9.56 12.72 6.70
N HIS A 99 -10.69 12.56 7.38
CA HIS A 99 -11.97 13.07 6.91
C HIS A 99 -11.98 14.60 6.81
N THR A 100 -11.43 15.32 7.80
CA THR A 100 -11.26 16.79 7.76
C THR A 100 -10.40 17.22 6.55
N MET A 101 -9.39 16.41 6.20
CA MET A 101 -8.55 16.61 5.01
C MET A 101 -9.20 16.14 3.70
N LYS A 102 -10.47 15.74 3.72
CA LYS A 102 -11.24 15.19 2.59
C LYS A 102 -10.71 13.85 2.03
N TYR A 103 -10.00 13.07 2.84
CA TYR A 103 -9.61 11.71 2.49
C TYR A 103 -10.64 10.69 2.95
N ASN A 104 -10.93 9.74 2.08
CA ASN A 104 -11.60 8.50 2.46
C ASN A 104 -10.58 7.52 3.04
N VAL A 105 -10.95 6.82 4.10
CA VAL A 105 -10.10 5.81 4.74
C VAL A 105 -10.63 4.42 4.38
N LEU A 106 -9.82 3.65 3.65
CA LEU A 106 -10.10 2.29 3.24
C LEU A 106 -9.10 1.35 3.90
N TRP A 107 -9.58 0.22 4.36
CA TRP A 107 -8.65 -0.83 4.78
C TRP A 107 -9.25 -2.21 4.61
N ILE A 108 -8.38 -3.16 4.24
CA ILE A 108 -8.77 -4.54 4.02
C ILE A 108 -7.73 -5.48 4.63
N THR A 109 -8.23 -6.47 5.36
CA THR A 109 -7.39 -7.48 6.00
C THR A 109 -8.09 -8.83 5.98
N SER A 110 -7.33 -9.93 6.05
CA SER A 110 -7.89 -11.27 6.17
C SER A 110 -8.70 -11.46 7.47
N LYS A 111 -8.23 -10.81 8.56
CA LYS A 111 -8.85 -10.98 9.90
C LYS A 111 -10.11 -10.15 10.10
N PHE A 112 -10.17 -8.93 9.59
CA PHE A 112 -11.27 -7.99 9.88
C PHE A 112 -12.17 -7.72 8.68
N GLY A 113 -11.77 -8.20 7.48
CA GLY A 113 -12.49 -7.97 6.23
C GLY A 113 -12.18 -6.60 5.63
N ALA A 114 -13.12 -6.09 4.84
CA ALA A 114 -13.03 -4.84 4.12
C ALA A 114 -13.87 -3.75 4.80
N ILE A 115 -13.28 -2.58 5.02
CA ILE A 115 -13.90 -1.46 5.73
C ILE A 115 -13.62 -0.16 4.98
N ILE A 116 -14.63 0.67 4.83
CA ILE A 116 -14.57 1.97 4.19
C ILE A 116 -15.19 3.01 5.13
N ASN A 117 -14.43 4.02 5.51
CA ASN A 117 -14.86 5.09 6.41
C ASN A 117 -15.55 4.56 7.68
N GLY A 118 -14.98 3.52 8.29
CA GLY A 118 -15.48 2.86 9.49
C GLY A 118 -16.65 1.88 9.28
N LYS A 119 -17.20 1.76 8.06
CA LYS A 119 -18.29 0.84 7.75
C LYS A 119 -17.76 -0.44 7.09
N LYS A 120 -18.19 -1.59 7.59
CA LYS A 120 -17.87 -2.88 6.99
C LYS A 120 -18.62 -3.05 5.68
N VAL A 121 -17.93 -3.50 4.65
CA VAL A 121 -18.48 -3.79 3.32
C VAL A 121 -18.04 -5.17 2.86
N ASN A 122 -18.69 -5.71 1.83
CA ASN A 122 -18.18 -6.91 1.19
C ASN A 122 -16.97 -6.60 0.32
N ARG A 123 -16.21 -7.62 -0.06
CA ARG A 123 -14.96 -7.49 -0.82
C ARG A 123 -15.19 -6.89 -2.21
N GLU A 124 -16.23 -7.28 -2.87
CA GLU A 124 -16.60 -6.78 -4.20
C GLU A 124 -16.91 -5.28 -4.16
N THR A 125 -17.77 -4.84 -3.24
CA THR A 125 -18.08 -3.41 -3.04
C THR A 125 -16.81 -2.60 -2.73
N PHE A 126 -15.90 -3.17 -1.91
CA PHE A 126 -14.64 -2.51 -1.58
C PHE A 126 -13.81 -2.22 -2.84
N PHE A 127 -13.58 -3.24 -3.68
CA PHE A 127 -12.77 -3.07 -4.89
C PHE A 127 -13.45 -2.23 -5.95
N ASN A 128 -14.76 -2.34 -6.11
CA ASN A 128 -15.53 -1.51 -7.03
C ASN A 128 -15.43 -0.02 -6.66
N LEU A 129 -15.61 0.32 -5.38
CA LEU A 129 -15.48 1.70 -4.91
C LEU A 129 -14.04 2.20 -5.00
N MET A 130 -13.07 1.38 -4.63
CA MET A 130 -11.64 1.71 -4.75
C MET A 130 -11.29 2.07 -6.20
N ASN A 131 -11.67 1.24 -7.17
CA ASN A 131 -11.40 1.50 -8.58
C ASN A 131 -12.17 2.71 -9.12
N LYS A 132 -13.44 2.87 -8.71
CA LYS A 132 -14.23 4.05 -9.06
C LYS A 132 -13.57 5.33 -8.57
N TRP A 133 -13.15 5.38 -7.30
CA TRP A 133 -12.46 6.54 -6.73
C TRP A 133 -11.04 6.71 -7.25
N GLY A 134 -10.38 5.61 -7.63
CA GLY A 134 -9.08 5.66 -8.27
C GLY A 134 -9.09 6.44 -9.60
N ASN A 135 -10.16 6.26 -10.37
CA ASN A 135 -10.36 6.94 -11.66
C ASN A 135 -11.00 8.34 -11.53
N ASP A 136 -11.46 8.73 -10.35
CA ASP A 136 -12.09 10.03 -10.11
C ASP A 136 -11.03 11.03 -9.58
N PRO A 137 -10.69 12.09 -10.34
CA PRO A 137 -9.66 13.06 -9.92
C PRO A 137 -10.02 13.84 -8.66
N GLU A 138 -11.33 13.99 -8.37
CA GLU A 138 -11.80 14.73 -7.19
C GLU A 138 -11.78 13.91 -5.90
N LYS A 139 -11.60 12.59 -6.00
CA LYS A 139 -11.58 11.70 -4.84
C LYS A 139 -10.18 11.49 -4.31
N LYS A 140 -10.04 11.66 -3.00
CA LYS A 140 -8.82 11.33 -2.26
C LYS A 140 -9.08 10.15 -1.34
N PHE A 141 -8.10 9.25 -1.25
CA PHE A 141 -8.17 8.16 -0.29
C PHE A 141 -6.80 7.71 0.22
N VAL A 142 -6.81 7.18 1.42
CA VAL A 142 -5.71 6.42 1.98
C VAL A 142 -6.20 5.00 2.25
N MET A 143 -5.51 4.02 1.67
CA MET A 143 -5.90 2.62 1.74
C MET A 143 -4.82 1.80 2.44
N PHE A 144 -5.23 1.07 3.47
CA PHE A 144 -4.34 0.21 4.24
C PHE A 144 -4.50 -1.26 3.89
N HIS A 145 -3.38 -1.93 3.77
CA HIS A 145 -3.32 -3.39 3.69
C HIS A 145 -2.09 -3.93 4.42
N HIS A 146 -2.07 -5.23 4.66
CA HIS A 146 -0.87 -5.93 5.15
C HIS A 146 -0.27 -6.82 4.06
N SER A 147 -1.03 -7.78 3.53
CA SER A 147 -0.56 -8.74 2.52
C SER A 147 -1.54 -8.98 1.37
N ILE A 148 -2.82 -8.64 1.55
CA ILE A 148 -3.89 -8.98 0.58
C ILE A 148 -3.65 -8.37 -0.82
N LEU A 149 -2.95 -7.23 -0.89
CA LEU A 149 -2.70 -6.51 -2.14
C LEU A 149 -1.26 -6.69 -2.65
N SER A 150 -0.49 -7.60 -2.07
CA SER A 150 0.91 -7.78 -2.44
C SER A 150 1.10 -8.49 -3.79
N GLU A 151 0.06 -9.16 -4.32
CA GLU A 151 0.16 -9.88 -5.58
C GLU A 151 -1.08 -9.67 -6.46
N GLY A 152 -0.86 -9.24 -7.71
CA GLY A 152 -1.86 -9.27 -8.78
C GLY A 152 -3.04 -8.31 -8.65
N MET A 153 -3.00 -7.33 -7.75
CA MET A 153 -4.06 -6.33 -7.61
C MET A 153 -3.69 -5.02 -8.28
N ASN A 154 -4.51 -4.62 -9.24
CA ASN A 154 -4.40 -3.29 -9.83
C ASN A 154 -5.23 -2.29 -9.00
N VAL A 155 -4.57 -1.26 -8.49
CA VAL A 155 -5.21 -0.11 -7.83
C VAL A 155 -5.20 1.05 -8.82
N SER A 156 -6.34 1.31 -9.44
CA SER A 156 -6.48 2.39 -10.41
C SER A 156 -6.09 3.74 -9.80
N GLY A 157 -5.33 4.54 -10.55
CA GLY A 157 -5.00 5.91 -10.21
C GLY A 157 -4.11 6.09 -8.98
N LEU A 158 -3.44 5.06 -8.48
CA LEU A 158 -2.53 5.15 -7.34
C LEU A 158 -1.44 6.19 -7.61
N THR A 159 -1.27 7.14 -6.68
CA THR A 159 -0.30 8.25 -6.81
C THR A 159 0.91 8.10 -5.90
N ALA A 160 0.75 7.43 -4.76
CA ALA A 160 1.84 7.22 -3.81
C ALA A 160 1.67 5.92 -3.00
N ALA A 161 2.78 5.41 -2.47
CA ALA A 161 2.80 4.32 -1.50
C ALA A 161 3.64 4.69 -0.28
N ILE A 162 3.14 4.34 0.91
CA ILE A 162 3.85 4.47 2.18
C ILE A 162 4.14 3.08 2.72
N LEU A 163 5.41 2.75 2.88
CA LEU A 163 5.86 1.45 3.36
C LEU A 163 6.19 1.54 4.85
N MET A 164 5.31 0.99 5.69
CA MET A 164 5.43 1.03 7.16
C MET A 164 6.09 -0.23 7.74
N ARG A 165 6.57 -1.13 6.89
CA ARG A 165 7.28 -2.37 7.28
C ARG A 165 8.53 -2.55 6.45
N ASN A 166 9.47 -3.33 6.97
CA ASN A 166 10.57 -3.83 6.15
C ASN A 166 10.00 -4.78 5.09
N LEU A 167 10.39 -4.58 3.86
CA LEU A 167 10.10 -5.46 2.75
C LEU A 167 11.36 -6.27 2.45
N ASP A 168 11.19 -7.54 2.13
CA ASP A 168 12.29 -8.33 1.59
C ASP A 168 12.61 -7.92 0.13
N LEU A 169 13.76 -8.31 -0.37
CA LEU A 169 14.22 -7.98 -1.72
C LEU A 169 13.24 -8.46 -2.82
N ILE A 170 12.50 -9.52 -2.56
CA ILE A 170 11.53 -10.08 -3.52
C ILE A 170 10.28 -9.21 -3.59
N THR A 171 9.84 -8.70 -2.44
CA THR A 171 8.67 -7.82 -2.37
C THR A 171 8.97 -6.42 -2.94
N MET A 172 10.24 -6.01 -2.97
CA MET A 172 10.67 -4.70 -3.48
C MET A 172 10.97 -4.71 -4.98
N ALA A 173 11.14 -5.87 -5.58
CA ALA A 173 11.40 -6.05 -7.01
C ALA A 173 10.11 -6.17 -7.82
#